data_f3bcb832f222a4206aa73b89b01ab02f
#
_entry.id   f3bcb832f222a4206aa73b89b01ab02f
#
_cell.length_a   1.000
_cell.length_b   1.000
_cell.length_c   1.000
_cell.angle_alpha   90.00
_cell.angle_beta   90.00
_cell.angle_gamma   90.00
#
_symmetry.space_group_name_H-M   'P 1'
#
loop_
_entity.id
_entity.type
_entity.pdbx_description
1 polymer ?
#
loop_
_entity_poly.entity_id
_entity_poly.type
_entity_poly.pdbx_seq_one_letter_code
_entity_poly.pdbx_strand_id
1 'polypeptide(L)'
;MDQEYQALVVLDLLTTQMNKYANKKLKPYGLKFNELNIIRFVAQTNESVYQKMICQNFQLPHSTVVGIVFRLEDKGWLLMGNSHFDK
;
A
#
# COMPACT_ATOMS: atom_id res chain seq x y z
N MET A 1 -24.83 13.31 -16.39
CA MET A 1 -24.31 12.92 -16.40
C MET A 1 -23.67 13.39 -16.24
N ASP A 2 -23.49 13.56 -15.82
CA ASP A 2 -22.99 14.01 -15.98
C ASP A 2 -22.16 14.77 -15.01
N GLN A 3 -22.63 15.57 -14.03
CA GLN A 3 -21.78 16.18 -13.03
C GLN A 3 -21.08 15.14 -12.16
N GLU A 4 -21.81 14.11 -11.80
CA GLU A 4 -21.21 13.03 -10.99
C GLU A 4 -20.14 12.30 -11.77
N TYR A 5 -20.43 12.04 -13.04
CA TYR A 5 -19.44 11.36 -13.88
C TYR A 5 -18.20 12.21 -14.05
N GLN A 6 -18.38 13.50 -14.29
CA GLN A 6 -17.26 14.40 -14.47
C GLN A 6 -16.45 14.52 -13.21
N ALA A 7 -17.11 14.55 -12.04
CA ALA A 7 -16.40 14.58 -10.77
C ALA A 7 -15.54 13.36 -10.60
N LEU A 8 -16.06 12.19 -10.94
CA LEU A 8 -15.30 10.96 -10.83
C LEU A 8 -14.08 10.96 -11.74
N VAL A 9 -14.25 11.47 -12.96
CA VAL A 9 -13.12 11.54 -13.89
C VAL A 9 -12.05 12.47 -13.35
N VAL A 10 -12.44 13.63 -12.82
CA VAL A 10 -11.48 14.58 -12.28
C VAL A 10 -10.75 13.97 -11.09
N LEU A 11 -11.48 13.32 -10.19
CA LEU A 11 -10.86 12.69 -9.04
C LEU A 11 -9.87 11.61 -9.47
N ASP A 12 -10.22 10.84 -10.49
CA ASP A 12 -9.34 9.81 -10.98
C ASP A 12 -8.06 10.40 -11.55
N LEU A 13 -8.19 11.48 -12.31
CA LEU A 13 -7.02 12.15 -12.87
C LEU A 13 -6.13 12.71 -11.78
N LEU A 14 -6.74 13.34 -10.78
CA LEU A 14 -5.97 13.90 -9.67
C LEU A 14 -5.24 12.80 -8.91
N THR A 15 -5.93 11.70 -8.65
CA THR A 15 -5.31 10.59 -7.95
C THR A 15 -4.13 10.05 -8.74
N THR A 16 -4.29 9.90 -10.05
CA THR A 16 -3.21 9.41 -10.90
C THR A 16 -2.01 10.35 -10.84
N GLN A 17 -2.26 11.65 -10.91
CA GLN A 17 -1.18 12.62 -10.85
C GLN A 17 -0.48 12.60 -9.51
N MET A 18 -1.25 12.50 -8.43
CA MET A 18 -0.68 12.44 -7.10
C MET A 18 0.17 11.19 -6.92
N ASN A 19 -0.29 10.07 -7.45
CA ASN A 19 0.48 8.84 -7.36
C ASN A 19 1.80 8.95 -8.11
N LYS A 20 1.78 9.55 -9.28
CA LYS A 20 3.00 9.76 -10.05
C LYS A 20 3.98 10.63 -9.30
N TYR A 21 3.48 11.72 -8.73
CA TYR A 21 4.32 12.63 -7.98
C TYR A 21 4.93 11.95 -6.77
N ALA A 22 4.09 11.23 -6.02
CA ALA A 22 4.54 10.54 -4.83
C ALA A 22 5.57 9.46 -5.18
N ASN A 23 5.33 8.70 -6.24
CA ASN A 23 6.27 7.67 -6.65
C ASN A 23 7.62 8.26 -7.03
N LYS A 24 7.59 9.41 -7.70
CA LYS A 24 8.82 10.08 -8.07
C LYS A 24 9.61 10.49 -6.84
N LYS A 25 8.93 11.05 -5.83
CA LYS A 25 9.58 11.47 -4.60
C LYS A 25 10.10 10.29 -3.79
N LEU A 26 9.42 9.16 -3.87
CA LEU A 26 9.80 7.99 -3.09
C LEU A 26 10.87 7.14 -3.78
N LYS A 27 11.14 7.41 -5.03
CA LYS A 27 12.08 6.60 -5.80
C LYS A 27 13.45 6.49 -5.14
N PRO A 28 14.03 7.56 -4.59
CA PRO A 28 15.34 7.44 -3.93
C PRO A 28 15.33 6.47 -2.76
N TYR A 29 14.17 6.22 -2.17
CA TYR A 29 14.05 5.30 -1.05
C TYR A 29 13.69 3.89 -1.49
N GLY A 30 13.53 3.67 -2.79
CA GLY A 30 13.15 2.38 -3.29
C GLY A 30 11.71 2.00 -2.98
N LEU A 31 10.85 2.99 -2.84
CA LEU A 31 9.47 2.76 -2.46
C LEU A 31 8.51 3.27 -3.51
N LYS A 32 7.33 2.68 -3.53
CA LYS A 32 6.20 3.17 -4.30
C LYS A 32 5.14 3.67 -3.34
N PHE A 33 4.21 4.44 -3.88
CA PHE A 33 3.17 5.06 -3.05
C PHE A 33 2.33 4.01 -2.32
N ASN A 34 1.95 2.93 -3.01
CA ASN A 34 1.13 1.92 -2.35
C ASN A 34 1.92 1.19 -1.26
N GLU A 35 3.22 1.07 -1.43
CA GLU A 35 4.05 0.47 -0.39
C GLU A 35 4.13 1.36 0.84
N LEU A 36 4.23 2.66 0.61
CA LEU A 36 4.22 3.61 1.71
C LEU A 36 2.92 3.51 2.50
N ASN A 37 1.80 3.38 1.80
CA ASN A 37 0.51 3.27 2.46
C ASN A 37 0.43 2.04 3.34
N ILE A 38 1.01 0.95 2.91
CA ILE A 38 1.03 -0.27 3.70
C ILE A 38 1.90 -0.07 4.94
N ILE A 39 3.06 0.57 4.77
CA ILE A 39 3.92 0.86 5.91
C ILE A 39 3.17 1.71 6.94
N ARG A 40 2.45 2.72 6.47
CA ARG A 40 1.69 3.58 7.36
C ARG A 40 0.59 2.81 8.08
N PHE A 41 -0.08 1.93 7.36
CA PHE A 41 -1.13 1.11 7.97
C PHE A 41 -0.56 0.28 9.11
N VAL A 42 0.58 -0.35 8.88
CA VAL A 42 1.22 -1.16 9.90
C VAL A 42 1.65 -0.29 11.08
N ALA A 43 2.24 0.86 10.79
CA ALA A 43 2.74 1.73 11.86
C ALA A 43 1.63 2.32 12.72
N GLN A 44 0.46 2.55 12.13
CA GLN A 44 -0.65 3.16 12.86
C GLN A 44 -1.52 2.15 13.58
N THR A 45 -1.31 0.88 13.32
CA THR A 45 -2.10 -0.16 13.98
C THR A 45 -1.40 -0.58 15.25
N ASN A 46 -2.13 -0.56 16.37
CA ASN A 46 -1.56 -0.86 17.68
C ASN A 46 -1.41 -2.33 17.98
N GLU A 47 -1.92 -3.18 17.11
CA GLU A 47 -1.83 -4.61 17.29
C GLU A 47 -1.00 -5.21 16.19
N SER A 48 -0.71 -6.49 16.34
CA SER A 48 -0.03 -7.21 15.28
C SER A 48 -0.84 -7.15 14.00
N VAL A 49 -0.16 -6.93 12.89
CA VAL A 49 -0.81 -6.86 11.60
C VAL A 49 -0.49 -8.11 10.81
N TYR A 50 -1.52 -8.78 10.35
CA TYR A 50 -1.37 -9.98 9.53
C TYR A 50 -1.57 -9.62 8.07
N GLN A 51 -0.98 -10.41 7.19
CA GLN A 51 -1.13 -10.17 5.76
C GLN A 51 -2.60 -10.14 5.35
N LYS A 52 -3.42 -10.95 6.00
CA LYS A 52 -4.84 -10.96 5.69
C LYS A 52 -5.47 -9.60 5.93
N MET A 53 -5.05 -8.91 6.99
CA MET A 53 -5.57 -7.57 7.27
C MET A 53 -5.19 -6.59 6.17
N ILE A 54 -3.99 -6.72 5.65
CA ILE A 54 -3.54 -5.85 4.56
C ILE A 54 -4.36 -6.14 3.31
N CYS A 55 -4.57 -7.41 3.01
CA CYS A 55 -5.39 -7.79 1.86
C CYS A 55 -6.77 -7.17 1.94
N GLN A 56 -7.38 -7.24 3.11
CA GLN A 56 -8.73 -6.73 3.29
C GLN A 56 -8.77 -5.22 3.25
N ASN A 57 -7.82 -4.58 3.92
CA ASN A 57 -7.84 -3.12 4.02
C ASN A 57 -7.58 -2.45 2.67
N PHE A 58 -6.70 -3.02 1.89
CA PHE A 58 -6.33 -2.42 0.60
C PHE A 58 -6.95 -3.12 -0.58
N GLN A 59 -7.75 -4.15 -0.33
CA GLN A 59 -8.44 -4.91 -1.37
C GLN A 59 -7.47 -5.42 -2.41
N LEU A 60 -6.40 -6.03 -1.94
CA LEU A 60 -5.38 -6.60 -2.81
C LEU A 60 -5.39 -8.12 -2.72
N PRO A 61 -5.04 -8.81 -3.80
CA PRO A 61 -4.91 -10.26 -3.75
C PRO A 61 -3.80 -10.68 -2.79
N HIS A 62 -3.96 -11.86 -2.22
CA HIS A 62 -2.99 -12.37 -1.26
C HIS A 62 -1.58 -12.44 -1.86
N SER A 63 -1.47 -12.92 -3.09
CA SER A 63 -0.15 -13.05 -3.71
C SER A 63 0.53 -11.70 -3.87
N THR A 64 -0.24 -10.66 -4.18
CA THR A 64 0.31 -9.33 -4.30
C THR A 64 0.84 -8.84 -2.96
N VAL A 65 0.06 -9.04 -1.90
CA VAL A 65 0.46 -8.59 -0.57
C VAL A 65 1.71 -9.33 -0.11
N VAL A 66 1.77 -10.64 -0.34
CA VAL A 66 2.95 -11.41 0.04
C VAL A 66 4.19 -10.84 -0.60
N GLY A 67 4.12 -10.53 -1.90
CA GLY A 67 5.26 -9.98 -2.60
C GLY A 67 5.68 -8.62 -2.07
N ILE A 68 4.70 -7.75 -1.79
CA ILE A 68 5.01 -6.43 -1.28
C ILE A 68 5.63 -6.51 0.11
N VAL A 69 5.02 -7.30 0.98
CA VAL A 69 5.52 -7.43 2.35
C VAL A 69 6.93 -8.01 2.35
N PHE A 70 7.17 -9.00 1.51
CA PHE A 70 8.49 -9.60 1.42
C PHE A 70 9.53 -8.56 1.02
N ARG A 71 9.22 -7.75 0.01
CA ARG A 71 10.15 -6.72 -0.43
C ARG A 71 10.39 -5.67 0.64
N LEU A 72 9.33 -5.25 1.33
CA LEU A 72 9.48 -4.25 2.37
C LEU A 72 10.26 -4.77 3.55
N GLU A 73 10.06 -6.03 3.89
CA GLU A 73 10.81 -6.65 4.95
C GLU A 73 12.28 -6.76 4.56
N ASP A 74 12.55 -7.17 3.32
CA ASP A 74 13.90 -7.33 2.83
C ASP A 74 14.65 -6.00 2.85
N LYS A 75 13.95 -4.91 2.58
CA LYS A 75 14.57 -3.58 2.59
C LYS A 75 14.66 -2.97 3.97
N GLY A 76 14.11 -3.64 4.98
CA GLY A 76 14.18 -3.14 6.33
C GLY A 76 13.07 -2.19 6.72
N TRP A 77 12.04 -2.02 5.88
CA TRP A 77 10.94 -1.13 6.20
C TRP A 77 9.91 -1.76 7.12
N LEU A 78 9.84 -3.08 7.15
CA LEU A 78 8.91 -3.80 7.99
C LEU A 78 9.65 -4.90 8.73
N LEU A 79 9.16 -5.20 9.94
CA LEU A 79 9.59 -6.36 10.70
C LEU A 79 8.37 -7.22 10.92
N MET A 80 8.39 -8.42 10.39
CA MET A 80 7.27 -9.33 10.52
C MET A 80 7.72 -10.56 11.27
N GLY A 81 6.94 -10.94 12.27
CA GLY A 81 7.21 -12.17 12.99
C GLY A 81 6.85 -13.37 12.13
N ASN A 82 7.50 -14.47 12.38
CA ASN A 82 7.26 -15.68 11.60
C ASN A 82 5.83 -16.16 11.72
N SER A 83 5.24 -16.00 12.87
CA SER A 83 3.90 -16.49 13.10
C SER A 83 2.87 -15.74 12.29
N HIS A 84 3.23 -14.63 11.72
CA HIS A 84 2.28 -13.82 10.97
C HIS A 84 2.10 -14.25 9.54
N PHE A 85 2.96 -15.14 9.07
CA PHE A 85 2.93 -15.52 7.66
C PHE A 85 2.22 -16.81 7.39
N ASP A 86 1.99 -17.56 8.41
CA ASP A 86 1.49 -18.91 8.20
C ASP A 86 0.02 -18.96 8.01
N LYS A 87 -0.63 -17.90 8.24
CA LYS A 87 -2.09 -18.01 8.27
C LYS A 87 -2.74 -17.21 7.19
#